data_3ad9cada332d621203afa8ad681b6add
#
_entry.id   3ad9cada332d621203afa8ad681b6add
#
_cell.length_a   1.000
_cell.length_b   1.000
_cell.length_c   1.000
_cell.angle_alpha   90.00
_cell.angle_beta   90.00
_cell.angle_gamma   90.00
#
_symmetry.space_group_name_H-M   'P 1'
#
loop_
_entity.id
_entity.type
_entity.pdbx_description
1 polymer ?
#
loop_
_entity_poly.entity_id
_entity_poly.type
_entity_poly.pdbx_seq_one_letter_code
_entity_poly.pdbx_strand_id
1 'polypeptide(L)'
;FKKNNLRKINSFLQNINHKNNKRNFVIKNPAGEHAICAGLKEELSVLIKGHVGYYCGGMNQKANLTVDGNAGTGLGENMMSGTIHVKGNVSQSAGATAHGGTIIVDGDASSRCGISMKGVEIIIKGSVGHMSAFMAQAGTLMICGNAGDALGDSIYETVIYLAGTPKSLGVDCIEKKITKNDLKKIENLIKVGNIKKLKAHNFK
;
A
#
# COMPACT_ATOMS: atom_id res chain seq x y z
N PHE A 1 11.69 -13.47 17.84
CA PHE A 1 10.38 -14.06 17.54
C PHE A 1 10.48 -15.58 17.74
N LYS A 2 9.74 -16.19 18.68
CA LYS A 2 9.66 -17.65 18.80
C LYS A 2 8.50 -18.14 17.93
N LYS A 3 8.69 -19.26 17.23
CA LYS A 3 7.81 -19.85 16.20
C LYS A 3 6.30 -19.99 16.54
N ASN A 4 5.88 -19.74 17.78
CA ASN A 4 4.48 -19.82 18.23
C ASN A 4 3.87 -18.45 18.63
N ASN A 5 4.52 -17.34 18.34
CA ASN A 5 4.09 -16.04 18.86
C ASN A 5 3.13 -15.28 17.93
N LEU A 6 3.10 -15.56 16.62
CA LEU A 6 2.26 -14.85 15.66
C LEU A 6 0.77 -14.91 16.02
N ARG A 7 0.24 -16.13 16.23
CA ARG A 7 -1.18 -16.30 16.59
C ARG A 7 -1.53 -15.54 17.88
N LYS A 8 -0.64 -15.58 18.88
CA LYS A 8 -0.83 -14.85 20.14
C LYS A 8 -0.80 -13.33 19.93
N ILE A 9 0.12 -12.81 19.10
CA ILE A 9 0.21 -11.39 18.79
C ILE A 9 -1.03 -10.92 18.03
N ASN A 10 -1.41 -11.60 16.96
CA ASN A 10 -2.60 -11.25 16.20
C ASN A 10 -3.86 -11.34 17.06
N SER A 11 -4.05 -12.43 17.80
CA SER A 11 -5.19 -12.58 18.71
C SER A 11 -5.22 -11.48 19.77
N PHE A 12 -4.08 -11.12 20.35
CA PHE A 12 -4.00 -10.01 21.31
C PHE A 12 -4.43 -8.69 20.67
N LEU A 13 -3.88 -8.33 19.50
CA LEU A 13 -4.21 -7.07 18.81
C LEU A 13 -5.65 -7.04 18.31
N GLN A 14 -6.18 -8.16 17.83
CA GLN A 14 -7.55 -8.29 17.36
C GLN A 14 -8.61 -8.20 18.49
N ASN A 15 -8.23 -8.57 19.72
CA ASN A 15 -9.10 -8.50 20.90
C ASN A 15 -9.03 -7.16 21.64
N ILE A 16 -8.20 -6.21 21.20
CA ILE A 16 -8.22 -4.84 21.70
C ILE A 16 -9.53 -4.18 21.27
N ASN A 17 -10.21 -3.53 22.19
CA ASN A 17 -11.45 -2.82 21.94
C ASN A 17 -11.37 -1.36 22.45
N HIS A 18 -12.41 -0.58 22.21
CA HIS A 18 -12.47 0.84 22.57
C HIS A 18 -12.31 1.13 24.08
N LYS A 19 -12.47 0.14 24.96
CA LYS A 19 -12.23 0.29 26.41
C LYS A 19 -10.75 0.22 26.80
N ASN A 20 -9.88 -0.25 25.90
CA ASN A 20 -8.45 -0.31 26.17
C ASN A 20 -7.80 1.07 25.97
N ASN A 21 -7.07 1.53 26.95
CA ASN A 21 -6.37 2.83 26.88
C ASN A 21 -5.09 2.77 26.01
N LYS A 22 -4.44 1.62 25.93
CA LYS A 22 -3.22 1.45 25.15
C LYS A 22 -3.55 1.18 23.68
N ARG A 23 -3.07 2.05 22.80
CA ARG A 23 -3.30 1.99 21.35
C ARG A 23 -2.01 1.87 20.53
N ASN A 24 -0.84 2.04 21.15
CA ASN A 24 0.46 2.03 20.49
C ASN A 24 1.25 0.79 20.87
N PHE A 25 1.73 0.06 19.86
CA PHE A 25 2.44 -1.20 20.03
C PHE A 25 3.70 -1.22 19.18
N VAL A 26 4.69 -1.99 19.63
CA VAL A 26 5.93 -2.23 18.89
C VAL A 26 6.16 -3.74 18.81
N ILE A 27 6.26 -4.25 17.58
CA ILE A 27 6.69 -5.62 17.29
C ILE A 27 8.16 -5.56 16.88
N LYS A 28 9.02 -6.29 17.58
CA LYS A 28 10.46 -6.35 17.30
C LYS A 28 10.81 -7.70 16.69
N ASN A 29 11.75 -7.68 15.72
CA ASN A 29 12.31 -8.86 15.07
C ASN A 29 11.22 -9.81 14.51
N PRO A 30 10.40 -9.36 13.56
CA PRO A 30 9.35 -10.21 12.98
C PRO A 30 9.91 -11.37 12.16
N ALA A 31 11.19 -11.32 11.76
CA ALA A 31 11.91 -12.41 11.07
C ALA A 31 11.21 -12.90 9.78
N GLY A 32 10.55 -12.01 9.05
CA GLY A 32 9.84 -12.38 7.82
C GLY A 32 8.54 -13.16 8.05
N GLU A 33 8.00 -13.17 9.26
CA GLU A 33 6.78 -13.90 9.59
C GLU A 33 5.59 -13.41 8.74
N HIS A 34 4.72 -14.34 8.32
CA HIS A 34 3.56 -14.06 7.47
C HIS A 34 2.35 -13.59 8.29
N ALA A 35 1.41 -12.89 7.66
CA ALA A 35 0.13 -12.46 8.23
C ALA A 35 0.22 -11.66 9.55
N ILE A 36 1.33 -10.97 9.78
CA ILE A 36 1.47 -10.08 10.96
C ILE A 36 0.44 -8.95 10.85
N CYS A 37 -0.26 -8.66 11.96
CA CYS A 37 -1.28 -7.62 12.05
C CYS A 37 -2.45 -7.79 11.07
N ALA A 38 -2.75 -9.01 10.65
CA ALA A 38 -3.92 -9.27 9.81
C ALA A 38 -5.23 -9.11 10.60
N GLY A 39 -6.28 -8.59 9.96
CA GLY A 39 -7.63 -8.49 10.50
C GLY A 39 -7.80 -7.55 11.70
N LEU A 40 -7.01 -6.48 11.79
CA LEU A 40 -7.15 -5.49 12.85
C LEU A 40 -8.37 -4.60 12.61
N LYS A 41 -9.26 -4.51 13.60
CA LYS A 41 -10.56 -3.81 13.51
C LYS A 41 -10.56 -2.43 14.14
N GLU A 42 -9.68 -2.18 15.08
CA GLU A 42 -9.63 -0.97 15.89
C GLU A 42 -8.55 0.00 15.44
N GLU A 43 -8.69 1.26 15.84
CA GLU A 43 -7.67 2.30 15.65
C GLU A 43 -6.47 2.01 16.54
N LEU A 44 -5.49 1.33 16.02
CA LEU A 44 -4.22 0.99 16.66
C LEU A 44 -3.08 1.56 15.85
N SER A 45 -1.99 1.92 16.53
CA SER A 45 -0.71 2.24 15.89
C SER A 45 0.29 1.13 16.21
N VAL A 46 0.75 0.43 15.18
CA VAL A 46 1.71 -0.66 15.35
C VAL A 46 2.97 -0.39 14.56
N LEU A 47 4.09 -0.24 15.25
CA LEU A 47 5.42 -0.16 14.64
C LEU A 47 6.04 -1.56 14.61
N ILE A 48 6.36 -2.05 13.42
CA ILE A 48 6.99 -3.35 13.21
C ILE A 48 8.45 -3.10 12.81
N LYS A 49 9.39 -3.43 13.68
CA LYS A 49 10.82 -3.22 13.47
C LYS A 49 11.45 -4.45 12.83
N GLY A 50 11.57 -4.43 11.51
CA GLY A 50 12.17 -5.46 10.67
C GLY A 50 11.28 -5.89 9.50
N HIS A 51 11.76 -6.83 8.70
CA HIS A 51 11.07 -7.34 7.52
C HIS A 51 9.89 -8.22 7.89
N VAL A 52 8.82 -8.12 7.11
CA VAL A 52 7.62 -8.96 7.26
C VAL A 52 7.41 -9.84 6.03
N GLY A 53 6.76 -10.98 6.23
CA GLY A 53 6.41 -11.90 5.16
C GLY A 53 5.11 -11.54 4.44
N TYR A 54 4.41 -12.56 3.95
CA TYR A 54 3.20 -12.43 3.15
C TYR A 54 2.02 -11.92 3.99
N TYR A 55 1.09 -11.18 3.36
CA TYR A 55 -0.19 -10.76 3.92
C TYR A 55 -0.10 -9.92 5.21
N CYS A 56 1.01 -9.20 5.41
CA CYS A 56 1.10 -8.25 6.52
C CYS A 56 0.01 -7.18 6.38
N GLY A 57 -0.74 -6.92 7.46
CA GLY A 57 -1.84 -5.97 7.47
C GLY A 57 -3.02 -6.33 6.58
N GLY A 58 -3.12 -7.58 6.10
CA GLY A 58 -4.27 -8.03 5.33
C GLY A 58 -5.59 -7.85 6.10
N MET A 59 -6.66 -7.48 5.39
CA MET A 59 -7.98 -7.22 5.97
C MET A 59 -7.99 -6.15 7.10
N ASN A 60 -7.01 -5.25 7.09
CA ASN A 60 -6.95 -4.14 8.06
C ASN A 60 -8.16 -3.22 7.90
N GLN A 61 -8.85 -2.90 9.01
CA GLN A 61 -10.03 -2.04 8.97
C GLN A 61 -9.74 -0.60 9.40
N LYS A 62 -8.90 -0.39 10.43
CA LYS A 62 -8.69 0.97 10.97
C LYS A 62 -7.27 1.23 11.47
N ALA A 63 -6.44 0.20 11.61
CA ALA A 63 -5.14 0.35 12.22
C ALA A 63 -4.16 1.12 11.32
N ASN A 64 -3.21 1.79 11.97
CA ASN A 64 -2.06 2.42 11.35
C ASN A 64 -0.83 1.55 11.59
N LEU A 65 -0.31 0.96 10.52
CA LEU A 65 0.84 0.07 10.59
C LEU A 65 2.05 0.76 9.97
N THR A 66 3.19 0.68 10.64
CA THR A 66 4.48 1.11 10.08
C THR A 66 5.42 -0.09 10.08
N VAL A 67 5.89 -0.49 8.90
CA VAL A 67 6.91 -1.53 8.73
C VAL A 67 8.25 -0.85 8.51
N ASP A 68 9.14 -0.95 9.50
CA ASP A 68 10.52 -0.46 9.42
C ASP A 68 11.42 -1.55 8.81
N GLY A 69 11.19 -1.81 7.52
CA GLY A 69 11.78 -2.88 6.75
C GLY A 69 11.04 -3.11 5.43
N ASN A 70 11.26 -4.25 4.81
CA ASN A 70 10.56 -4.68 3.58
C ASN A 70 9.34 -5.54 3.92
N ALA A 71 8.41 -5.64 2.97
CA ALA A 71 7.26 -6.52 3.10
C ALA A 71 7.14 -7.52 1.94
N GLY A 72 6.67 -8.71 2.28
CA GLY A 72 6.41 -9.78 1.32
C GLY A 72 5.14 -9.56 0.50
N THR A 73 4.74 -10.59 -0.24
CA THR A 73 3.58 -10.59 -1.15
C THR A 73 2.27 -10.32 -0.41
N GLY A 74 1.36 -9.58 -1.04
CA GLY A 74 0.01 -9.35 -0.53
C GLY A 74 -0.05 -8.41 0.68
N LEU A 75 0.91 -7.47 0.82
CA LEU A 75 0.81 -6.43 1.83
C LEU A 75 -0.53 -5.70 1.73
N GLY A 76 -1.29 -5.60 2.83
CA GLY A 76 -2.56 -4.88 2.85
C GLY A 76 -3.67 -5.47 1.97
N GLU A 77 -3.57 -6.74 1.59
CA GLU A 77 -4.61 -7.41 0.81
C GLU A 77 -5.97 -7.33 1.51
N ASN A 78 -7.02 -6.98 0.74
CA ASN A 78 -8.38 -6.74 1.26
C ASN A 78 -8.45 -5.67 2.37
N MET A 79 -7.52 -4.73 2.42
CA MET A 79 -7.57 -3.63 3.38
C MET A 79 -8.86 -2.80 3.17
N MET A 80 -9.54 -2.45 4.26
CA MET A 80 -10.78 -1.67 4.22
C MET A 80 -10.55 -0.19 4.52
N SER A 81 -9.69 0.15 5.47
CA SER A 81 -9.28 1.51 5.79
C SER A 81 -8.03 1.54 6.70
N GLY A 82 -7.65 2.72 7.22
CA GLY A 82 -6.43 2.93 8.00
C GLY A 82 -5.22 3.21 7.09
N THR A 83 -4.03 3.03 7.63
CA THR A 83 -2.79 3.33 6.89
C THR A 83 -1.77 2.20 7.06
N ILE A 84 -1.10 1.83 5.98
CA ILE A 84 0.07 0.96 6.02
C ILE A 84 1.24 1.70 5.38
N HIS A 85 2.29 1.96 6.14
CA HIS A 85 3.52 2.60 5.67
C HIS A 85 4.70 1.62 5.76
N VAL A 86 5.31 1.32 4.62
CA VAL A 86 6.50 0.48 4.51
C VAL A 86 7.69 1.36 4.15
N LYS A 87 8.72 1.38 5.00
CA LYS A 87 9.92 2.18 4.79
C LYS A 87 10.90 1.58 3.77
N GLY A 88 10.76 0.32 3.44
CA GLY A 88 11.54 -0.37 2.42
C GLY A 88 10.73 -0.67 1.17
N ASN A 89 11.03 -1.78 0.53
CA ASN A 89 10.37 -2.28 -0.67
C ASN A 89 9.22 -3.23 -0.33
N VAL A 90 8.31 -3.40 -1.28
CA VAL A 90 7.25 -4.41 -1.18
C VAL A 90 7.31 -5.39 -2.34
N SER A 91 6.97 -6.63 -2.06
CA SER A 91 6.91 -7.68 -3.07
C SER A 91 5.62 -7.57 -3.90
N GLN A 92 5.24 -8.66 -4.57
CA GLN A 92 4.09 -8.70 -5.47
C GLN A 92 2.76 -8.40 -4.77
N SER A 93 1.81 -7.88 -5.55
CA SER A 93 0.40 -7.75 -5.15
C SER A 93 0.16 -6.90 -3.89
N ALA A 94 1.00 -5.90 -3.63
CA ALA A 94 0.72 -4.95 -2.56
C ALA A 94 -0.60 -4.21 -2.82
N GLY A 95 -1.49 -4.15 -1.82
CA GLY A 95 -2.81 -3.54 -1.94
C GLY A 95 -3.81 -4.30 -2.81
N ALA A 96 -3.55 -5.59 -3.08
CA ALA A 96 -4.48 -6.41 -3.86
C ALA A 96 -5.89 -6.36 -3.26
N THR A 97 -6.89 -6.15 -4.11
CA THR A 97 -8.32 -6.10 -3.73
C THR A 97 -8.68 -5.12 -2.61
N ALA A 98 -7.77 -4.21 -2.22
CA ALA A 98 -8.00 -3.27 -1.13
C ALA A 98 -9.11 -2.25 -1.48
N HIS A 99 -10.04 -2.04 -0.53
CA HIS A 99 -11.24 -1.24 -0.71
C HIS A 99 -11.07 0.23 -0.31
N GLY A 100 -10.12 0.53 0.58
CA GLY A 100 -9.93 1.88 1.06
C GLY A 100 -8.71 2.02 1.97
N GLY A 101 -8.51 3.22 2.51
CA GLY A 101 -7.34 3.57 3.29
C GLY A 101 -6.16 3.98 2.42
N THR A 102 -4.97 4.00 3.01
CA THR A 102 -3.76 4.45 2.32
C THR A 102 -2.59 3.48 2.53
N ILE A 103 -1.93 3.10 1.45
CA ILE A 103 -0.67 2.33 1.48
C ILE A 103 0.45 3.23 0.97
N ILE A 104 1.51 3.40 1.76
CA ILE A 104 2.69 4.20 1.41
C ILE A 104 3.90 3.28 1.41
N VAL A 105 4.68 3.31 0.34
CA VAL A 105 5.91 2.55 0.19
C VAL A 105 7.05 3.52 -0.13
N ASP A 106 8.07 3.59 0.72
CA ASP A 106 9.20 4.50 0.52
C ASP A 106 10.15 4.01 -0.59
N GLY A 107 10.19 2.71 -0.85
CA GLY A 107 10.96 2.07 -1.91
C GLY A 107 10.11 1.67 -3.13
N ASP A 108 10.49 0.57 -3.74
CA ASP A 108 9.84 0.01 -4.93
C ASP A 108 8.73 -0.99 -4.56
N ALA A 109 7.78 -1.16 -5.47
CA ALA A 109 6.83 -2.26 -5.46
C ALA A 109 7.07 -3.19 -6.64
N SER A 110 6.96 -4.49 -6.41
CA SER A 110 7.10 -5.49 -7.47
C SER A 110 5.83 -5.53 -8.35
N SER A 111 5.68 -6.60 -9.11
CA SER A 111 4.56 -6.80 -10.05
C SER A 111 3.18 -6.81 -9.36
N ARG A 112 2.16 -6.45 -10.13
CA ARG A 112 0.75 -6.49 -9.72
C ARG A 112 0.44 -5.64 -8.47
N CYS A 113 1.18 -4.56 -8.24
CA CYS A 113 0.83 -3.60 -7.20
C CYS A 113 -0.55 -3.00 -7.50
N GLY A 114 -1.49 -3.04 -6.54
CA GLY A 114 -2.85 -2.57 -6.71
C GLY A 114 -3.74 -3.46 -7.61
N ILE A 115 -3.36 -4.73 -7.83
CA ILE A 115 -4.23 -5.66 -8.60
C ILE A 115 -5.63 -5.69 -8.00
N SER A 116 -6.64 -5.52 -8.87
CA SER A 116 -8.07 -5.55 -8.51
C SER A 116 -8.46 -4.62 -7.35
N MET A 117 -7.70 -3.55 -7.09
CA MET A 117 -8.02 -2.59 -6.02
C MET A 117 -9.39 -1.92 -6.27
N LYS A 118 -10.09 -1.57 -5.19
CA LYS A 118 -11.49 -1.14 -5.19
C LYS A 118 -11.73 0.20 -4.48
N GLY A 119 -10.69 1.04 -4.32
CA GLY A 119 -10.84 2.35 -3.69
C GLY A 119 -9.66 2.81 -2.82
N VAL A 120 -8.67 1.97 -2.58
CA VAL A 120 -7.46 2.32 -1.81
C VAL A 120 -6.63 3.39 -2.52
N GLU A 121 -5.93 4.22 -1.75
CA GLU A 121 -4.87 5.10 -2.24
C GLU A 121 -3.51 4.41 -2.02
N ILE A 122 -2.78 4.15 -3.09
CA ILE A 122 -1.44 3.55 -3.03
C ILE A 122 -0.41 4.57 -3.52
N ILE A 123 0.60 4.85 -2.71
CA ILE A 123 1.69 5.78 -3.00
C ILE A 123 3.00 5.01 -2.99
N ILE A 124 3.63 4.87 -4.16
CA ILE A 124 4.94 4.23 -4.31
C ILE A 124 5.96 5.31 -4.65
N LYS A 125 6.93 5.55 -3.74
CA LYS A 125 7.97 6.58 -3.95
C LYS A 125 9.05 6.13 -4.93
N GLY A 126 9.19 4.84 -5.16
CA GLY A 126 10.03 4.25 -6.19
C GLY A 126 9.25 3.86 -7.43
N SER A 127 9.66 2.77 -8.05
CA SER A 127 9.09 2.20 -9.28
C SER A 127 8.16 1.03 -8.98
N VAL A 128 7.36 0.65 -9.97
CA VAL A 128 6.49 -0.53 -9.88
C VAL A 128 6.80 -1.54 -10.99
N GLY A 129 6.56 -2.82 -10.69
CA GLY A 129 6.74 -3.91 -11.66
C GLY A 129 5.60 -4.02 -12.68
N HIS A 130 5.69 -5.07 -13.52
CA HIS A 130 4.71 -5.31 -14.57
C HIS A 130 3.29 -5.57 -14.04
N MET A 131 2.29 -5.28 -14.88
CA MET A 131 0.86 -5.48 -14.58
C MET A 131 0.41 -4.81 -13.28
N SER A 132 1.05 -3.72 -12.87
CA SER A 132 0.53 -2.93 -11.74
C SER A 132 -0.80 -2.28 -12.10
N ALA A 133 -1.74 -2.22 -11.15
CA ALA A 133 -3.15 -1.87 -11.33
C ALA A 133 -3.92 -2.78 -12.32
N PHE A 134 -3.49 -4.05 -12.51
CA PHE A 134 -4.24 -5.01 -13.32
C PHE A 134 -5.64 -5.22 -12.78
N MET A 135 -6.67 -5.10 -13.65
CA MET A 135 -8.09 -5.21 -13.28
C MET A 135 -8.51 -4.31 -12.10
N ALA A 136 -7.81 -3.20 -11.89
CA ALA A 136 -8.13 -2.26 -10.84
C ALA A 136 -9.47 -1.55 -11.14
N GLN A 137 -10.38 -1.57 -10.16
CA GLN A 137 -11.76 -1.11 -10.33
C GLN A 137 -11.94 0.36 -9.96
N ALA A 138 -11.36 0.77 -8.84
CA ALA A 138 -11.44 2.15 -8.34
C ALA A 138 -10.25 2.45 -7.42
N GLY A 139 -10.03 3.74 -7.12
CA GLY A 139 -8.94 4.20 -6.26
C GLY A 139 -7.84 4.91 -7.03
N THR A 140 -6.71 5.09 -6.37
CA THR A 140 -5.59 5.86 -6.95
C THR A 140 -4.27 5.14 -6.72
N LEU A 141 -3.47 4.99 -7.77
CA LEU A 141 -2.08 4.55 -7.70
C LEU A 141 -1.16 5.69 -8.10
N MET A 142 -0.38 6.23 -7.14
CA MET A 142 0.67 7.22 -7.41
C MET A 142 2.03 6.56 -7.45
N ILE A 143 2.79 6.77 -8.53
CA ILE A 143 4.10 6.19 -8.77
C ILE A 143 5.10 7.32 -9.03
N CYS A 144 6.11 7.47 -8.17
CA CYS A 144 7.12 8.51 -8.30
C CYS A 144 8.28 8.11 -9.23
N GLY A 145 8.50 6.82 -9.44
CA GLY A 145 9.48 6.24 -10.37
C GLY A 145 8.85 5.78 -11.68
N ASN A 146 9.41 4.74 -12.25
CA ASN A 146 8.97 4.14 -13.50
C ASN A 146 7.97 3.02 -13.27
N ALA A 147 7.24 2.62 -14.32
CA ALA A 147 6.39 1.44 -14.29
C ALA A 147 6.86 0.39 -15.31
N GLY A 148 6.68 -0.90 -14.95
CA GLY A 148 6.93 -2.03 -15.83
C GLY A 148 5.93 -2.15 -16.98
N ASP A 149 5.94 -3.30 -17.64
CA ASP A 149 5.04 -3.59 -18.77
C ASP A 149 3.58 -3.72 -18.31
N ALA A 150 2.65 -3.43 -19.24
CA ALA A 150 1.22 -3.58 -19.09
C ALA A 150 0.65 -2.87 -17.85
N LEU A 151 1.09 -1.62 -17.62
CA LEU A 151 0.55 -0.79 -16.54
C LEU A 151 -0.95 -0.54 -16.77
N GLY A 152 -1.78 -0.84 -15.78
CA GLY A 152 -3.20 -0.57 -15.80
C GLY A 152 -3.98 -1.44 -16.80
N ASP A 153 -3.51 -2.65 -17.09
CA ASP A 153 -4.25 -3.55 -17.97
C ASP A 153 -5.63 -3.85 -17.39
N SER A 154 -6.66 -3.73 -18.24
CA SER A 154 -8.07 -3.97 -17.88
C SER A 154 -8.57 -3.13 -16.70
N ILE A 155 -8.16 -1.87 -16.60
CA ILE A 155 -8.63 -0.96 -15.54
C ILE A 155 -10.03 -0.42 -15.85
N TYR A 156 -10.74 0.00 -14.77
CA TYR A 156 -12.03 0.68 -14.85
C TYR A 156 -11.90 2.17 -14.47
N GLU A 157 -12.34 2.54 -13.26
CA GLU A 157 -12.34 3.92 -12.78
C GLU A 157 -11.10 4.30 -11.97
N THR A 158 -10.10 3.43 -11.95
CA THR A 158 -8.83 3.69 -11.27
C THR A 158 -8.04 4.78 -11.98
N VAL A 159 -7.46 5.69 -11.20
CA VAL A 159 -6.56 6.72 -11.71
C VAL A 159 -5.13 6.39 -11.32
N ILE A 160 -4.22 6.46 -12.31
CA ILE A 160 -2.78 6.27 -12.11
C ILE A 160 -2.09 7.61 -12.34
N TYR A 161 -1.34 8.10 -11.34
CA TYR A 161 -0.44 9.25 -11.48
C TYR A 161 1.00 8.77 -11.53
N LEU A 162 1.67 9.02 -12.65
CA LEU A 162 3.03 8.53 -12.89
C LEU A 162 3.99 9.71 -13.15
N ALA A 163 5.05 9.82 -12.35
CA ALA A 163 6.09 10.82 -12.57
C ALA A 163 7.16 10.37 -13.56
N GLY A 164 7.44 9.07 -13.63
CA GLY A 164 8.38 8.47 -14.56
C GLY A 164 7.75 8.08 -15.90
N THR A 165 8.26 6.99 -16.46
CA THR A 165 7.79 6.41 -17.73
C THR A 165 7.31 4.99 -17.55
N PRO A 166 6.18 4.58 -18.16
CA PRO A 166 5.79 3.19 -18.24
C PRO A 166 6.60 2.53 -19.35
N LYS A 167 6.93 1.25 -19.18
CA LYS A 167 7.52 0.46 -20.25
C LYS A 167 6.49 0.15 -21.34
N SER A 168 5.25 -0.15 -20.93
CA SER A 168 4.06 -0.17 -21.79
C SER A 168 2.81 0.08 -20.95
N LEU A 169 1.76 0.60 -21.59
CA LEU A 169 0.41 0.62 -21.03
C LEU A 169 -0.30 -0.70 -21.34
N GLY A 170 -1.15 -1.14 -20.43
CA GLY A 170 -2.04 -2.28 -20.65
C GLY A 170 -3.25 -1.90 -21.52
N VAL A 171 -4.04 -2.90 -21.88
CA VAL A 171 -5.31 -2.70 -22.58
C VAL A 171 -6.24 -1.87 -21.69
N ASP A 172 -7.00 -0.95 -22.28
CA ASP A 172 -7.91 0.00 -21.62
C ASP A 172 -7.25 1.09 -20.78
N CYS A 173 -5.93 1.08 -20.61
CA CYS A 173 -5.20 2.17 -19.94
C CYS A 173 -4.81 3.24 -20.96
N ILE A 174 -5.37 4.43 -20.81
CA ILE A 174 -5.11 5.57 -21.71
C ILE A 174 -4.53 6.75 -20.94
N GLU A 175 -3.55 7.43 -21.57
CA GLU A 175 -3.00 8.67 -21.03
C GLU A 175 -3.98 9.82 -21.22
N LYS A 176 -4.22 10.62 -20.18
CA LYS A 176 -5.10 11.78 -20.19
C LYS A 176 -4.36 13.03 -19.73
N LYS A 177 -4.80 14.19 -20.23
CA LYS A 177 -4.30 15.48 -19.76
C LYS A 177 -4.69 15.71 -18.30
N ILE A 178 -3.73 16.14 -17.50
CA ILE A 178 -3.92 16.51 -16.09
C ILE A 178 -4.90 17.71 -15.98
N THR A 179 -5.93 17.55 -15.19
CA THR A 179 -6.91 18.59 -14.88
C THR A 179 -6.51 19.36 -13.60
N LYS A 180 -7.21 20.46 -13.31
CA LYS A 180 -7.03 21.20 -12.04
C LYS A 180 -7.38 20.33 -10.81
N ASN A 181 -8.32 19.42 -10.94
CA ASN A 181 -8.70 18.50 -9.86
C ASN A 181 -7.61 17.46 -9.63
N ASP A 182 -7.01 16.94 -10.71
CA ASP A 182 -5.87 16.03 -10.61
C ASP A 182 -4.69 16.68 -9.90
N LEU A 183 -4.36 17.93 -10.24
CA LEU A 183 -3.27 18.66 -9.56
C LEU A 183 -3.52 18.75 -8.04
N LYS A 184 -4.73 19.11 -7.62
CA LYS A 184 -5.10 19.14 -6.19
C LYS A 184 -4.97 17.75 -5.53
N LYS A 185 -5.42 16.70 -6.23
CA LYS A 185 -5.32 15.32 -5.74
C LYS A 185 -3.87 14.90 -5.58
N ILE A 186 -3.03 15.16 -6.59
CA ILE A 186 -1.59 14.87 -6.58
C ILE A 186 -0.89 15.63 -5.43
N GLU A 187 -1.19 16.93 -5.25
CA GLU A 187 -0.63 17.72 -4.14
C GLU A 187 -0.97 17.10 -2.78
N ASN A 188 -2.21 16.65 -2.60
CA ASN A 188 -2.61 15.96 -1.38
C ASN A 188 -1.83 14.64 -1.18
N LEU A 189 -1.69 13.81 -2.22
CA LEU A 189 -0.95 12.56 -2.16
C LEU A 189 0.55 12.79 -1.90
N ILE A 190 1.15 13.83 -2.49
CA ILE A 190 2.53 14.26 -2.22
C ILE A 190 2.68 14.59 -0.73
N LYS A 191 1.74 15.34 -0.15
CA LYS A 191 1.74 15.70 1.26
C LYS A 191 1.57 14.46 2.16
N VAL A 192 0.60 13.61 1.87
CA VAL A 192 0.35 12.37 2.61
C VAL A 192 1.57 11.44 2.54
N GLY A 193 2.15 11.27 1.36
CA GLY A 193 3.37 10.47 1.15
C GLY A 193 4.64 11.11 1.68
N ASN A 194 4.61 12.39 2.13
CA ASN A 194 5.81 13.15 2.49
C ASN A 194 6.89 13.13 1.39
N ILE A 195 6.48 13.40 0.14
CA ILE A 195 7.35 13.39 -1.03
C ILE A 195 8.01 14.76 -1.17
N LYS A 196 9.33 14.84 -1.05
CA LYS A 196 10.07 16.11 -1.04
C LYS A 196 10.61 16.56 -2.40
N LYS A 197 10.83 15.59 -3.32
CA LYS A 197 11.56 15.85 -4.57
C LYS A 197 10.68 16.10 -5.78
N LEU A 198 9.39 15.79 -5.73
CA LEU A 198 8.45 15.93 -6.83
C LEU A 198 7.37 16.94 -6.49
N LYS A 199 6.88 17.60 -7.53
CA LYS A 199 5.74 18.52 -7.49
C LYS A 199 4.61 17.97 -8.37
N ALA A 200 3.40 18.48 -8.24
CA ALA A 200 2.25 17.97 -8.98
C ALA A 200 2.43 17.96 -10.50
N HIS A 201 3.13 18.96 -11.07
CA HIS A 201 3.40 19.03 -12.51
C HIS A 201 4.41 18.00 -13.04
N ASN A 202 5.06 17.23 -12.17
CA ASN A 202 5.93 16.11 -12.58
C ASN A 202 5.15 14.85 -12.94
N PHE A 203 3.86 14.81 -12.65
CA PHE A 203 3.02 13.63 -12.91
C PHE A 203 2.19 13.79 -14.19
N LYS A 204 1.85 12.67 -14.76
CA LYS A 204 0.96 12.49 -15.90
C LYS A 204 -0.04 11.38 -15.59
#